data_04d03f39a948e3a22d22f841c3ebada6
#
_entry.id   04d03f39a948e3a22d22f841c3ebada6
#
_cell.length_a   1.000
_cell.length_b   1.000
_cell.length_c   1.000
_cell.angle_alpha   90.00
_cell.angle_beta   90.00
_cell.angle_gamma   90.00
#
_symmetry.space_group_name_H-M   'P 1'
#
loop_
_entity.id
_entity.type
_entity.pdbx_description
1 polymer ?
#
loop_
_entity_poly.entity_id
_entity_poly.type
_entity_poly.pdbx_seq_one_letter_code
_entity_poly.pdbx_strand_id
1 'polypeptide(L)'
;MDFMNENQAAHGDREYGHMVTRMGIERKVVVGHWSDENVQNRIGSWMRTAIGIIESSHIRVMRVADNMRNVAVTEGDKVEAQLKFGWEVDAYPVNEIAACVDAVTEPDINALVDEYYDKYEILLEGRDAGEFKKHVAVQAQIEIGFERFLKEKNYHAIVTHFGDLGCLKQLPGLAIQRLMEKGYGFGA
;
A
#
# COMPACT_ATOMS: atom_id res chain seq x y z
N MET A 1 -33.49 -24.17 33.65
CA MET A 1 -34.18 -23.72 32.42
C MET A 1 -33.54 -22.42 31.90
N ASP A 2 -33.33 -21.45 32.78
CA ASP A 2 -32.85 -20.12 32.36
C ASP A 2 -31.44 -20.14 31.74
N PHE A 3 -30.50 -20.90 32.32
CA PHE A 3 -29.17 -21.06 31.77
C PHE A 3 -29.17 -21.62 30.31
N MET A 4 -30.02 -22.60 30.03
CA MET A 4 -30.12 -23.14 28.66
C MET A 4 -30.74 -22.13 27.70
N ASN A 5 -31.74 -21.37 28.17
CA ASN A 5 -32.38 -20.35 27.33
C ASN A 5 -31.41 -19.19 27.02
N GLU A 6 -30.60 -18.79 27.99
CA GLU A 6 -29.61 -17.70 27.84
C GLU A 6 -28.42 -18.10 26.96
N ASN A 7 -28.10 -19.39 26.87
CA ASN A 7 -26.91 -19.89 26.15
C ASN A 7 -27.27 -20.78 24.94
N GLN A 8 -28.52 -20.82 24.52
CA GLN A 8 -28.94 -21.63 23.38
C GLN A 8 -28.82 -20.86 22.06
N ALA A 9 -27.76 -21.13 21.32
CA ALA A 9 -27.58 -20.63 19.96
C ALA A 9 -27.82 -21.71 18.87
N ALA A 10 -28.04 -22.95 19.26
CA ALA A 10 -27.99 -24.10 18.35
C ALA A 10 -29.01 -24.06 17.19
N HIS A 11 -30.16 -23.47 17.37
CA HIS A 11 -31.17 -23.34 16.31
C HIS A 11 -30.76 -22.28 15.30
N GLY A 12 -30.52 -21.05 15.74
CA GLY A 12 -30.13 -19.94 14.87
C GLY A 12 -28.81 -20.20 14.13
N ASP A 13 -27.84 -20.79 14.82
CA ASP A 13 -26.54 -21.13 14.19
C ASP A 13 -26.69 -22.17 13.10
N ARG A 14 -27.54 -23.19 13.28
CA ARG A 14 -27.79 -24.19 12.22
C ARG A 14 -28.56 -23.62 11.05
N GLU A 15 -29.56 -22.81 11.29
CA GLU A 15 -30.37 -22.17 10.26
C GLU A 15 -29.51 -21.20 9.44
N TYR A 16 -28.75 -20.35 10.10
CA TYR A 16 -27.78 -19.45 9.44
C TYR A 16 -26.74 -20.24 8.64
N GLY A 17 -26.13 -21.25 9.26
CA GLY A 17 -25.16 -22.12 8.61
C GLY A 17 -25.71 -22.82 7.38
N HIS A 18 -26.98 -23.27 7.42
CA HIS A 18 -27.67 -23.85 6.27
C HIS A 18 -27.86 -22.83 5.15
N MET A 19 -28.35 -21.63 5.48
CA MET A 19 -28.60 -20.57 4.49
C MET A 19 -27.32 -20.16 3.77
N VAL A 20 -26.26 -19.82 4.51
CA VAL A 20 -24.99 -19.36 3.88
C VAL A 20 -24.31 -20.46 3.06
N THR A 21 -24.45 -21.73 3.47
CA THR A 21 -23.98 -22.87 2.67
C THR A 21 -24.73 -22.97 1.33
N ARG A 22 -26.05 -22.81 1.36
CA ARG A 22 -26.88 -22.80 0.14
C ARG A 22 -26.59 -21.64 -0.79
N MET A 23 -26.17 -20.50 -0.21
CA MET A 23 -25.76 -19.31 -0.97
C MET A 23 -24.33 -19.41 -1.52
N GLY A 24 -23.58 -20.47 -1.19
CA GLY A 24 -22.17 -20.62 -1.59
C GLY A 24 -21.23 -19.68 -0.85
N ILE A 25 -21.65 -19.13 0.30
CA ILE A 25 -20.83 -18.23 1.12
C ILE A 25 -20.00 -19.03 2.10
N GLU A 26 -18.70 -18.87 2.05
CA GLU A 26 -17.79 -19.44 3.05
C GLU A 26 -17.94 -18.76 4.41
N ARG A 27 -17.74 -19.54 5.45
CA ARG A 27 -17.84 -19.03 6.83
C ARG A 27 -16.78 -19.61 7.74
N LYS A 28 -16.45 -18.86 8.78
CA LYS A 28 -15.65 -19.35 9.90
C LYS A 28 -16.56 -19.77 11.05
N VAL A 29 -16.35 -20.98 11.58
CA VAL A 29 -17.02 -21.45 12.80
C VAL A 29 -16.07 -21.27 13.98
N VAL A 30 -16.52 -20.54 14.99
CA VAL A 30 -15.81 -20.34 16.26
C VAL A 30 -16.69 -20.88 17.38
N VAL A 31 -16.23 -21.93 18.04
CA VAL A 31 -16.97 -22.59 19.11
C VAL A 31 -16.45 -22.14 20.46
N GLY A 32 -17.36 -21.90 21.41
CA GLY A 32 -17.07 -21.54 22.79
C GLY A 32 -18.04 -20.46 23.31
N HIS A 33 -17.91 -20.13 24.58
CA HIS A 33 -18.75 -19.09 25.18
C HIS A 33 -18.28 -17.70 24.75
N TRP A 34 -19.19 -16.78 24.51
CA TRP A 34 -18.89 -15.44 24.00
C TRP A 34 -17.96 -14.63 24.93
N SER A 35 -17.96 -14.89 26.24
CA SER A 35 -17.09 -14.22 27.22
C SER A 35 -15.68 -14.85 27.32
N ASP A 36 -15.43 -15.95 26.62
CA ASP A 36 -14.10 -16.57 26.57
C ASP A 36 -13.17 -15.70 25.71
N GLU A 37 -12.07 -15.25 26.30
CA GLU A 37 -11.08 -14.40 25.64
C GLU A 37 -10.51 -15.05 24.36
N ASN A 38 -10.29 -16.36 24.37
CA ASN A 38 -9.81 -17.09 23.18
C ASN A 38 -10.85 -17.05 22.05
N VAL A 39 -12.14 -17.17 22.38
CA VAL A 39 -13.24 -17.04 21.41
C VAL A 39 -13.26 -15.64 20.82
N GLN A 40 -13.20 -14.61 21.67
CA GLN A 40 -13.18 -13.22 21.23
C GLN A 40 -11.95 -12.92 20.33
N ASN A 41 -10.78 -13.42 20.70
CA ASN A 41 -9.54 -13.23 19.92
C ASN A 41 -9.64 -13.91 18.55
N ARG A 42 -10.23 -15.10 18.46
CA ARG A 42 -10.44 -15.80 17.17
C ARG A 42 -11.45 -15.07 16.29
N ILE A 43 -12.53 -14.54 16.85
CA ILE A 43 -13.51 -13.72 16.12
C ILE A 43 -12.83 -12.42 15.64
N GLY A 44 -12.13 -11.71 16.52
CA GLY A 44 -11.42 -10.48 16.19
C GLY A 44 -10.36 -10.68 15.10
N SER A 45 -9.62 -11.79 15.12
CA SER A 45 -8.68 -12.14 14.06
C SER A 45 -9.39 -12.35 12.71
N TRP A 46 -10.51 -13.05 12.71
CA TRP A 46 -11.30 -13.27 11.50
C TRP A 46 -11.88 -11.96 10.94
N MET A 47 -12.39 -11.11 11.80
CA MET A 47 -12.92 -9.79 11.41
C MET A 47 -11.81 -8.93 10.75
N ARG A 48 -10.61 -8.90 11.32
CA ARG A 48 -9.48 -8.19 10.71
C ARG A 48 -9.09 -8.78 9.35
N THR A 49 -9.13 -10.09 9.20
CA THR A 49 -8.88 -10.76 7.92
C THR A 49 -9.94 -10.36 6.88
N ALA A 50 -11.21 -10.34 7.26
CA ALA A 50 -12.29 -9.94 6.35
C ALA A 50 -12.15 -8.47 5.92
N ILE A 51 -11.82 -7.58 6.85
CA ILE A 51 -11.52 -6.17 6.52
C ILE A 51 -10.34 -6.09 5.56
N GLY A 52 -9.24 -6.80 5.84
CA GLY A 52 -8.06 -6.81 4.98
C GLY A 52 -8.35 -7.29 3.55
N ILE A 53 -9.21 -8.28 3.37
CA ILE A 53 -9.64 -8.75 2.05
C ILE A 53 -10.45 -7.68 1.31
N ILE A 54 -11.39 -7.02 2.00
CA ILE A 54 -12.21 -5.97 1.41
C ILE A 54 -11.33 -4.78 1.01
N GLU A 55 -10.48 -4.30 1.91
CA GLU A 55 -9.55 -3.20 1.63
C GLU A 55 -8.61 -3.55 0.47
N SER A 56 -8.07 -4.78 0.46
CA SER A 56 -7.23 -5.26 -0.63
C SER A 56 -7.94 -5.23 -1.98
N SER A 57 -9.24 -5.53 -2.03
CA SER A 57 -10.00 -5.56 -3.29
C SER A 57 -10.21 -4.18 -3.93
N HIS A 58 -9.87 -3.11 -3.23
CA HIS A 58 -9.98 -1.72 -3.72
C HIS A 58 -8.61 -1.06 -3.95
N ILE A 59 -7.53 -1.83 -3.90
CA ILE A 59 -6.20 -1.30 -4.15
C ILE A 59 -6.07 -0.84 -5.60
N ARG A 60 -5.57 0.40 -5.77
CA ARG A 60 -5.18 0.96 -7.06
C ARG A 60 -3.66 1.10 -7.08
N VAL A 61 -3.04 0.53 -8.11
CA VAL A 61 -1.58 0.50 -8.29
C VAL A 61 -1.21 1.37 -9.47
N MET A 62 -0.37 2.35 -9.24
CA MET A 62 0.22 3.17 -10.30
C MET A 62 1.52 2.52 -10.77
N ARG A 63 1.59 2.13 -12.03
CA ARG A 63 2.83 1.70 -12.67
C ARG A 63 3.44 2.86 -13.46
N VAL A 64 4.66 3.23 -13.13
CA VAL A 64 5.44 4.27 -13.81
C VAL A 64 6.25 3.63 -14.93
N ALA A 65 6.09 4.11 -16.15
CA ALA A 65 6.69 3.55 -17.35
C ALA A 65 6.17 2.14 -17.70
N ASP A 66 7.01 1.30 -18.28
CA ASP A 66 6.66 -0.03 -18.74
C ASP A 66 7.43 -1.10 -17.98
N ASN A 67 7.20 -2.37 -18.32
CA ASN A 67 7.97 -3.50 -17.80
C ASN A 67 9.41 -3.47 -18.31
N MET A 68 10.30 -4.18 -17.64
CA MET A 68 11.71 -4.26 -18.05
C MET A 68 11.82 -4.95 -19.42
N ARG A 69 12.44 -4.24 -20.36
CA ARG A 69 12.73 -4.78 -21.69
C ARG A 69 13.64 -6.01 -21.56
N ASN A 70 13.30 -7.09 -22.20
CA ASN A 70 14.03 -8.36 -22.19
C ASN A 70 14.01 -9.13 -20.85
N VAL A 71 13.10 -8.82 -19.95
CA VAL A 71 12.94 -9.55 -18.66
C VAL A 71 11.49 -10.01 -18.54
N ALA A 72 11.18 -11.17 -19.12
CA ALA A 72 9.83 -11.69 -19.23
C ALA A 72 9.09 -11.84 -17.89
N VAL A 73 9.79 -12.11 -16.80
CA VAL A 73 9.18 -12.23 -15.46
C VAL A 73 8.56 -10.93 -14.95
N THR A 74 8.92 -9.78 -15.52
CA THR A 74 8.34 -8.48 -15.16
C THR A 74 7.03 -8.18 -15.91
N GLU A 75 6.66 -9.01 -16.87
CA GLU A 75 5.37 -8.92 -17.57
C GLU A 75 4.26 -9.37 -16.63
N GLY A 76 3.54 -8.41 -16.06
CA GLY A 76 2.41 -8.67 -15.17
C GLY A 76 1.08 -8.76 -15.92
N ASP A 77 0.22 -9.68 -15.52
CA ASP A 77 -1.15 -9.75 -15.99
C ASP A 77 -2.07 -8.91 -15.08
N LYS A 78 -2.28 -7.65 -15.47
CA LYS A 78 -3.15 -6.74 -14.72
C LYS A 78 -4.64 -7.14 -14.76
N VAL A 79 -5.06 -7.88 -15.78
CA VAL A 79 -6.43 -8.41 -15.85
C VAL A 79 -6.59 -9.55 -14.84
N GLU A 80 -5.62 -10.45 -14.74
CA GLU A 80 -5.64 -11.49 -13.72
C GLU A 80 -5.57 -10.91 -12.30
N ALA A 81 -4.77 -9.86 -12.08
CA ALA A 81 -4.71 -9.15 -10.80
C ALA A 81 -6.08 -8.56 -10.42
N GLN A 82 -6.80 -7.97 -11.38
CA GLN A 82 -8.14 -7.44 -11.14
C GLN A 82 -9.16 -8.57 -10.87
N LEU A 83 -9.12 -9.66 -11.63
CA LEU A 83 -10.03 -10.78 -11.46
C LEU A 83 -9.81 -11.52 -10.12
N LYS A 84 -8.56 -11.69 -9.69
CA LYS A 84 -8.20 -12.45 -8.47
C LYS A 84 -8.25 -11.61 -7.20
N PHE A 85 -7.81 -10.36 -7.28
CA PHE A 85 -7.60 -9.51 -6.10
C PHE A 85 -8.47 -8.25 -6.09
N GLY A 86 -9.12 -7.92 -7.21
CA GLY A 86 -9.85 -6.66 -7.37
C GLY A 86 -8.95 -5.45 -7.65
N TRP A 87 -7.67 -5.63 -7.86
CA TRP A 87 -6.70 -4.54 -8.03
C TRP A 87 -6.84 -3.86 -9.39
N GLU A 88 -6.81 -2.54 -9.39
CA GLU A 88 -6.68 -1.73 -10.61
C GLU A 88 -5.21 -1.35 -10.81
N VAL A 89 -4.65 -1.73 -11.95
CA VAL A 89 -3.24 -1.41 -12.29
C VAL A 89 -3.22 -0.51 -13.52
N ASP A 90 -2.87 0.75 -13.32
CA ASP A 90 -2.79 1.76 -14.37
C ASP A 90 -1.34 2.15 -14.68
N ALA A 91 -1.01 2.23 -15.97
CA ALA A 91 0.31 2.65 -16.41
C ALA A 91 0.32 4.15 -16.73
N TYR A 92 1.33 4.85 -16.22
CA TYR A 92 1.56 6.26 -16.51
C TYR A 92 2.93 6.48 -17.15
N PRO A 93 3.02 7.32 -18.17
CA PRO A 93 4.31 7.72 -18.71
C PRO A 93 5.06 8.57 -17.68
N VAL A 94 6.38 8.42 -17.65
CA VAL A 94 7.26 9.09 -16.67
C VAL A 94 7.11 10.62 -16.68
N ASN A 95 6.85 11.21 -17.83
CA ASN A 95 6.71 12.67 -17.97
C ASN A 95 5.51 13.26 -17.20
N GLU A 96 4.42 12.53 -17.02
CA GLU A 96 3.29 13.02 -16.25
C GLU A 96 3.63 13.14 -14.76
N ILE A 97 4.35 12.16 -14.25
CA ILE A 97 4.78 12.14 -12.85
C ILE A 97 5.90 13.13 -12.63
N ALA A 98 6.85 13.23 -13.58
CA ALA A 98 7.93 14.20 -13.53
C ALA A 98 7.40 15.64 -13.52
N ALA A 99 6.30 15.92 -14.21
CA ALA A 99 5.67 17.24 -14.16
C ALA A 99 5.20 17.59 -12.73
N CYS A 100 4.68 16.62 -11.97
CA CYS A 100 4.34 16.84 -10.57
C CYS A 100 5.57 17.04 -9.69
N VAL A 101 6.68 16.35 -9.98
CA VAL A 101 7.96 16.52 -9.29
C VAL A 101 8.54 17.90 -9.58
N ASP A 102 8.54 18.34 -10.84
CA ASP A 102 9.05 19.65 -11.24
C ASP A 102 8.22 20.83 -10.72
N ALA A 103 6.94 20.60 -10.44
CA ALA A 103 6.04 21.61 -9.85
C ALA A 103 6.21 21.79 -8.34
N VAL A 104 7.06 21.01 -7.68
CA VAL A 104 7.32 21.16 -6.25
C VAL A 104 8.13 22.41 -5.99
N THR A 105 7.66 23.25 -5.04
CA THR A 105 8.32 24.51 -4.72
C THR A 105 9.55 24.37 -3.85
N GLU A 106 10.53 25.25 -4.00
CA GLU A 106 11.72 25.26 -3.14
C GLU A 106 11.43 25.32 -1.63
N PRO A 107 10.46 26.13 -1.15
CA PRO A 107 10.09 26.11 0.27
C PRO A 107 9.61 24.74 0.76
N ASP A 108 8.82 24.02 -0.04
CA ASP A 108 8.33 22.69 0.31
C ASP A 108 9.49 21.67 0.36
N ILE A 109 10.41 21.74 -0.60
CA ILE A 109 11.61 20.89 -0.64
C ILE A 109 12.47 21.14 0.61
N ASN A 110 12.75 22.40 0.93
CA ASN A 110 13.58 22.75 2.09
C ASN A 110 12.95 22.28 3.39
N ALA A 111 11.64 22.46 3.57
CA ALA A 111 10.92 22.00 4.75
C ALA A 111 11.03 20.49 4.94
N LEU A 112 10.92 19.71 3.86
CA LEU A 112 11.05 18.25 3.93
C LEU A 112 12.52 17.81 4.14
N VAL A 113 13.48 18.53 3.57
CA VAL A 113 14.91 18.28 3.83
C VAL A 113 15.23 18.53 5.31
N ASP A 114 14.72 19.60 5.89
CA ASP A 114 14.93 19.91 7.31
C ASP A 114 14.30 18.81 8.19
N GLU A 115 13.11 18.29 7.84
CA GLU A 115 12.51 17.13 8.50
C GLU A 115 13.42 15.88 8.41
N TYR A 116 14.04 15.61 7.26
CA TYR A 116 14.98 14.49 7.13
C TYR A 116 16.17 14.62 8.06
N TYR A 117 16.75 15.82 8.14
CA TYR A 117 17.92 16.09 8.99
C TYR A 117 17.58 16.08 10.49
N ASP A 118 16.33 16.36 10.84
CA ASP A 118 15.84 16.26 12.20
C ASP A 118 15.51 14.80 12.60
N LYS A 119 14.96 14.04 11.67
CA LYS A 119 14.49 12.67 11.93
C LYS A 119 15.58 11.61 11.81
N TYR A 120 16.57 11.80 10.93
CA TYR A 120 17.56 10.78 10.60
C TYR A 120 18.97 11.19 10.96
N GLU A 121 19.78 10.22 11.39
CA GLU A 121 21.22 10.39 11.51
C GLU A 121 21.87 10.38 10.12
N ILE A 122 22.59 11.44 9.77
CA ILE A 122 23.21 11.61 8.46
C ILE A 122 24.67 11.18 8.50
N LEU A 123 24.98 10.06 7.88
CA LEU A 123 26.34 9.52 7.76
C LEU A 123 26.99 9.97 6.45
N LEU A 124 27.83 10.96 6.49
CA LEU A 124 28.48 11.52 5.28
C LEU A 124 29.57 10.60 4.70
N GLU A 125 30.24 9.81 5.52
CA GLU A 125 31.29 8.87 5.11
C GLU A 125 32.38 9.51 4.20
N GLY A 126 32.75 10.74 4.53
CA GLY A 126 33.74 11.49 3.79
C GLY A 126 33.22 12.28 2.57
N ARG A 127 31.92 12.24 2.30
CA ARG A 127 31.28 13.05 1.25
C ARG A 127 31.17 14.51 1.69
N ASP A 128 31.20 15.43 0.73
CA ASP A 128 30.93 16.84 1.00
C ASP A 128 29.47 17.03 1.45
N ALA A 129 29.27 17.70 2.58
CA ALA A 129 27.95 17.89 3.18
C ALA A 129 27.01 18.73 2.31
N GLY A 130 27.54 19.73 1.61
CA GLY A 130 26.74 20.59 0.72
C GLY A 130 26.26 19.86 -0.51
N GLU A 131 27.14 19.08 -1.14
CA GLU A 131 26.76 18.25 -2.29
C GLU A 131 25.77 17.13 -1.86
N PHE A 132 26.00 16.52 -0.71
CA PHE A 132 25.06 15.51 -0.19
C PHE A 132 23.67 16.10 0.05
N LYS A 133 23.59 17.29 0.65
CA LYS A 133 22.31 17.98 0.88
C LYS A 133 21.56 18.28 -0.43
N LYS A 134 22.27 18.60 -1.52
CA LYS A 134 21.66 18.77 -2.86
C LYS A 134 21.01 17.47 -3.36
N HIS A 135 21.68 16.34 -3.18
CA HIS A 135 21.13 15.03 -3.56
C HIS A 135 19.90 14.66 -2.71
N VAL A 136 19.95 14.97 -1.41
CA VAL A 136 18.80 14.77 -0.50
C VAL A 136 17.61 15.65 -0.91
N ALA A 137 17.86 16.90 -1.35
CA ALA A 137 16.82 17.79 -1.84
C ALA A 137 16.10 17.24 -3.09
N VAL A 138 16.82 16.56 -3.98
CA VAL A 138 16.19 15.85 -5.12
C VAL A 138 15.28 14.72 -4.65
N GLN A 139 15.68 13.97 -3.63
CA GLN A 139 14.80 12.93 -3.05
C GLN A 139 13.55 13.52 -2.39
N ALA A 140 13.70 14.65 -1.69
CA ALA A 140 12.55 15.34 -1.10
C ALA A 140 11.60 15.87 -2.20
N GLN A 141 12.12 16.42 -3.28
CA GLN A 141 11.33 16.84 -4.42
C GLN A 141 10.55 15.67 -5.05
N ILE A 142 11.20 14.53 -5.22
CA ILE A 142 10.57 13.29 -5.76
C ILE A 142 9.49 12.79 -4.79
N GLU A 143 9.76 12.72 -3.49
CA GLU A 143 8.77 12.26 -2.49
C GLU A 143 7.51 13.10 -2.54
N ILE A 144 7.64 14.42 -2.50
CA ILE A 144 6.50 15.34 -2.53
C ILE A 144 5.72 15.21 -3.84
N GLY A 145 6.41 15.18 -4.98
CA GLY A 145 5.77 15.04 -6.28
C GLY A 145 5.01 13.74 -6.44
N PHE A 146 5.62 12.62 -6.03
CA PHE A 146 4.98 11.31 -6.06
C PHE A 146 3.78 11.25 -5.12
N GLU A 147 3.91 11.74 -3.88
CA GLU A 147 2.81 11.74 -2.93
C GLU A 147 1.63 12.58 -3.42
N ARG A 148 1.88 13.75 -4.01
CA ARG A 148 0.84 14.59 -4.61
C ARG A 148 0.11 13.86 -5.73
N PHE A 149 0.84 13.22 -6.62
CA PHE A 149 0.26 12.46 -7.73
C PHE A 149 -0.58 11.28 -7.22
N LEU A 150 -0.04 10.49 -6.28
CA LEU A 150 -0.76 9.36 -5.67
C LEU A 150 -2.06 9.81 -5.02
N LYS A 151 -2.02 10.89 -4.24
CA LYS A 151 -3.21 11.45 -3.56
C LYS A 151 -4.23 11.99 -4.56
N GLU A 152 -3.80 12.78 -5.53
CA GLU A 152 -4.71 13.39 -6.53
C GLU A 152 -5.45 12.33 -7.35
N LYS A 153 -4.75 11.27 -7.73
CA LYS A 153 -5.30 10.18 -8.55
C LYS A 153 -5.87 9.01 -7.73
N ASN A 154 -5.80 9.10 -6.39
CA ASN A 154 -6.26 8.06 -5.46
C ASN A 154 -5.61 6.70 -5.69
N TYR A 155 -4.27 6.66 -5.76
CA TYR A 155 -3.49 5.43 -5.80
C TYR A 155 -2.96 5.05 -4.43
N HIS A 156 -2.92 3.74 -4.16
CA HIS A 156 -2.49 3.15 -2.89
C HIS A 156 -1.08 2.55 -2.98
N ALA A 157 -0.61 2.31 -4.19
CA ALA A 157 0.72 1.74 -4.43
C ALA A 157 1.33 2.31 -5.72
N ILE A 158 2.67 2.26 -5.77
CA ILE A 158 3.46 2.68 -6.92
C ILE A 158 4.45 1.58 -7.30
N VAL A 159 4.60 1.35 -8.60
CA VAL A 159 5.64 0.48 -9.16
C VAL A 159 6.49 1.32 -10.11
N THR A 160 7.82 1.23 -9.99
CA THR A 160 8.76 1.92 -10.87
C THR A 160 9.66 0.93 -11.60
N HIS A 161 10.15 1.34 -12.75
CA HIS A 161 11.16 0.63 -13.51
C HIS A 161 12.48 1.39 -13.46
N PHE A 162 13.49 0.89 -12.74
CA PHE A 162 14.74 1.62 -12.50
C PHE A 162 15.54 1.95 -13.77
N GLY A 163 15.33 1.23 -14.86
CA GLY A 163 15.97 1.46 -16.15
C GLY A 163 15.22 2.46 -17.05
N ASP A 164 14.04 2.93 -16.65
CA ASP A 164 13.24 3.88 -17.41
C ASP A 164 12.52 4.86 -16.47
N LEU A 165 13.30 5.71 -15.83
CA LEU A 165 12.81 6.84 -15.03
C LEU A 165 12.90 8.18 -15.78
N GLY A 166 13.20 8.13 -17.08
CA GLY A 166 13.11 9.25 -18.00
C GLY A 166 13.84 10.50 -17.49
N CYS A 167 13.08 11.55 -17.25
CA CYS A 167 13.58 12.86 -16.80
C CYS A 167 13.75 13.00 -15.29
N LEU A 168 13.44 11.98 -14.47
CA LEU A 168 13.75 12.02 -13.04
C LEU A 168 15.25 12.00 -12.82
N LYS A 169 15.74 12.91 -11.98
CA LYS A 169 17.18 13.15 -11.79
C LYS A 169 17.88 12.06 -10.98
N GLN A 170 17.14 11.24 -10.25
CA GLN A 170 17.65 10.16 -9.40
C GLN A 170 16.66 9.00 -9.33
N LEU A 171 17.16 7.81 -8.94
CA LEU A 171 16.32 6.72 -8.48
C LEU A 171 15.59 7.13 -7.18
N PRO A 172 14.29 6.88 -7.04
CA PRO A 172 13.49 7.41 -5.95
C PRO A 172 13.63 6.64 -4.62
N GLY A 173 14.81 6.12 -4.29
CA GLY A 173 15.03 5.17 -3.19
C GLY A 173 14.54 5.67 -1.82
N LEU A 174 15.01 6.85 -1.37
CA LEU A 174 14.58 7.42 -0.10
C LEU A 174 13.12 7.85 -0.14
N ALA A 175 12.70 8.49 -1.24
CA ALA A 175 11.32 8.92 -1.43
C ALA A 175 10.34 7.75 -1.28
N ILE A 176 10.63 6.62 -1.91
CA ILE A 176 9.80 5.41 -1.83
C ILE A 176 9.78 4.81 -0.43
N GLN A 177 10.90 4.71 0.26
CA GLN A 177 10.95 4.20 1.64
C GLN A 177 10.06 5.03 2.56
N ARG A 178 10.08 6.34 2.41
CA ARG A 178 9.24 7.24 3.19
C ARG A 178 7.75 7.15 2.81
N LEU A 179 7.43 6.98 1.55
CA LEU A 179 6.06 6.71 1.11
C LEU A 179 5.54 5.38 1.68
N MET A 180 6.38 4.35 1.75
CA MET A 180 6.05 3.08 2.40
C MET A 180 5.78 3.27 3.91
N GLU A 181 6.56 4.09 4.60
CA GLU A 181 6.32 4.46 6.00
C GLU A 181 4.95 5.14 6.19
N LYS A 182 4.49 5.91 5.19
CA LYS A 182 3.17 6.55 5.15
C LYS A 182 2.04 5.58 4.76
N GLY A 183 2.33 4.32 4.46
CA GLY A 183 1.37 3.27 4.15
C GLY A 183 1.15 2.99 2.67
N TYR A 184 1.89 3.61 1.76
CA TYR A 184 1.83 3.27 0.34
C TYR A 184 2.55 1.95 0.06
N GLY A 185 1.99 1.14 -0.85
CA GLY A 185 2.68 -0.03 -1.37
C GLY A 185 3.75 0.34 -2.39
N PHE A 186 4.80 -0.49 -2.49
CA PHE A 186 5.83 -0.31 -3.51
C PHE A 186 6.26 -1.63 -4.13
N GLY A 187 6.51 -1.59 -5.45
CA GLY A 187 7.15 -2.64 -6.23
C GLY A 187 8.20 -2.06 -7.18
N ALA A 188 9.25 -2.83 -7.48
CA ALA A 188 10.29 -2.49 -8.44
C ALA A 188 10.75 -3.74 -9.19
#